data_24fd4b70c094a736ffcf2d69ecda5993
#
_entry.id   24fd4b70c094a736ffcf2d69ecda5993
#
_cell.length_a   1.000
_cell.length_b   1.000
_cell.length_c   1.000
_cell.angle_alpha   90.00
_cell.angle_beta   90.00
_cell.angle_gamma   90.00
#
_symmetry.space_group_name_H-M   'P 1'
#
loop_
_entity.id
_entity.type
_entity.pdbx_description
1 polymer ?
#
loop_
_entity_poly.entity_id
_entity_poly.type
_entity_poly.pdbx_seq_one_letter_code
_entity_poly.pdbx_strand_id
1 'polypeptide(L)'
;MAKKAKSSDSEANSEKVNRRKRGGLKAKKEPASHGVSGSAKVISSKVVYDGRLFRVVQDQVIEPGGKESTRDVVRHNGSAVILAVDNSKSKKDPWIVMERQYRHAAGRFLWEVPAGKLDPGEDALAGAQRELEEETGYRAKKWSELVEYYASPGFLGESMKVFLAEGLIPGDARPEEDELIELRLVKLSEVLKTIEKGGIMDGKTLSSVLLYARLLGGERRQ
;
A
#
# COMPACT_ATOMS: atom_id res chain seq x y z
N MET A 1 9.35 -13.50 -61.90
CA MET A 1 8.14 -12.72 -61.50
C MET A 1 8.09 -12.70 -60.01
N ALA A 2 8.46 -11.55 -59.41
CA ALA A 2 8.51 -11.38 -57.95
C ALA A 2 7.16 -10.86 -57.45
N LYS A 3 6.56 -11.50 -56.45
CA LYS A 3 5.44 -10.94 -55.69
C LYS A 3 5.92 -10.49 -54.32
N LYS A 4 5.84 -9.17 -54.09
CA LYS A 4 6.04 -8.48 -52.86
C LYS A 4 5.01 -8.91 -51.81
N ALA A 5 5.48 -9.35 -50.64
CA ALA A 5 4.66 -9.46 -49.45
C ALA A 5 4.67 -8.09 -48.71
N LYS A 6 3.48 -7.59 -48.42
CA LYS A 6 3.27 -6.37 -47.61
C LYS A 6 3.44 -6.71 -46.13
N SER A 7 4.28 -5.93 -45.44
CA SER A 7 4.36 -5.88 -43.99
C SER A 7 3.14 -5.17 -43.45
N SER A 8 2.41 -5.81 -42.54
CA SER A 8 1.35 -5.16 -41.74
C SER A 8 1.98 -4.63 -40.48
N ASP A 9 2.01 -3.31 -40.35
CA ASP A 9 2.38 -2.58 -39.14
C ASP A 9 1.34 -2.89 -38.04
N SER A 10 1.83 -3.44 -36.92
CA SER A 10 1.05 -3.56 -35.70
C SER A 10 1.14 -2.23 -34.97
N GLU A 11 0.07 -1.45 -35.02
CA GLU A 11 -0.10 -0.25 -34.18
C GLU A 11 -0.11 -0.63 -32.71
N ALA A 12 0.91 -0.21 -32.02
CA ALA A 12 0.97 -0.22 -30.56
C ALA A 12 -0.04 0.81 -30.03
N ASN A 13 -1.13 0.34 -29.49
CA ASN A 13 -2.17 1.15 -28.84
C ASN A 13 -1.65 1.61 -27.47
N SER A 14 -0.98 2.78 -27.46
CA SER A 14 -0.59 3.45 -26.22
C SER A 14 -1.83 4.07 -25.57
N GLU A 15 -2.47 3.35 -24.65
CA GLU A 15 -3.50 3.92 -23.78
C GLU A 15 -2.94 5.09 -23.00
N LYS A 16 -3.33 6.30 -23.37
CA LYS A 16 -3.07 7.53 -22.64
C LYS A 16 -3.79 7.45 -21.28
N VAL A 17 -3.01 7.18 -20.21
CA VAL A 17 -3.46 7.34 -18.84
C VAL A 17 -3.87 8.80 -18.62
N ASN A 18 -5.16 9.04 -18.57
CA ASN A 18 -5.74 10.36 -18.37
C ASN A 18 -5.55 10.77 -16.90
N ARG A 19 -4.42 11.41 -16.59
CA ARG A 19 -4.13 12.04 -15.29
C ARG A 19 -5.10 13.21 -15.07
N ARG A 20 -6.36 12.92 -14.79
CA ARG A 20 -7.20 13.93 -14.15
C ARG A 20 -6.66 14.16 -12.74
N LYS A 21 -6.01 15.28 -12.53
CA LYS A 21 -5.71 15.87 -11.24
C LYS A 21 -7.01 16.08 -10.46
N ARG A 22 -7.55 15.03 -9.84
CA ARG A 22 -8.39 15.21 -8.66
C ARG A 22 -7.44 15.66 -7.58
N GLY A 23 -7.76 16.79 -6.92
CA GLY A 23 -6.90 17.44 -5.95
C GLY A 23 -6.33 16.45 -4.96
N GLY A 24 -5.15 15.90 -5.28
CA GLY A 24 -4.33 15.23 -4.32
C GLY A 24 -4.20 16.20 -3.16
N LEU A 25 -4.33 15.74 -1.94
CA LEU A 25 -3.92 16.50 -0.78
C LEU A 25 -2.53 17.03 -1.14
N LYS A 26 -2.46 18.31 -1.58
CA LYS A 26 -1.18 18.98 -1.68
C LYS A 26 -0.58 18.76 -0.32
N ALA A 27 0.57 18.08 -0.25
CA ALA A 27 1.31 17.99 0.98
C ALA A 27 1.30 19.39 1.57
N LYS A 28 0.46 19.60 2.57
CA LYS A 28 0.47 20.86 3.31
C LYS A 28 1.88 20.93 3.82
N LYS A 29 2.57 22.05 3.54
CA LYS A 29 3.83 22.36 4.19
C LYS A 29 3.74 21.83 5.61
N GLU A 30 4.71 21.01 6.00
CA GLU A 30 4.82 20.56 7.38
C GLU A 30 4.55 21.74 8.30
N PRO A 31 3.77 21.55 9.37
CA PRO A 31 3.56 22.63 10.32
C PRO A 31 4.93 23.16 10.70
N ALA A 32 5.11 24.50 10.63
CA ALA A 32 6.40 25.14 10.84
C ALA A 32 7.10 24.51 12.04
N SER A 33 8.24 23.85 11.80
CA SER A 33 8.97 23.13 12.83
C SER A 33 9.37 24.16 13.89
N HIS A 34 8.82 24.04 15.09
CA HIS A 34 9.31 24.82 16.21
C HIS A 34 10.70 24.30 16.60
N GLY A 35 11.72 24.71 15.83
CA GLY A 35 13.11 24.69 16.25
C GLY A 35 13.87 23.37 16.19
N VAL A 36 13.27 22.21 15.82
CA VAL A 36 14.00 20.95 15.62
C VAL A 36 14.11 20.66 14.14
N SER A 37 15.31 20.77 13.60
CA SER A 37 15.61 20.49 12.19
C SER A 37 16.93 19.74 12.08
N GLY A 38 17.14 19.05 10.96
CA GLY A 38 18.33 18.27 10.69
C GLY A 38 18.04 16.79 10.46
N SER A 39 19.06 16.05 10.07
CA SER A 39 19.02 14.61 9.88
C SER A 39 20.12 13.96 10.71
N ALA A 40 19.91 12.72 11.13
CA ALA A 40 20.98 11.93 11.73
C ALA A 40 22.04 11.60 10.68
N LYS A 41 23.33 11.61 11.10
CA LYS A 41 24.46 11.19 10.26
C LYS A 41 24.89 9.78 10.71
N VAL A 42 24.81 8.81 9.79
CA VAL A 42 25.34 7.47 10.05
C VAL A 42 26.87 7.51 10.00
N ILE A 43 27.52 7.10 11.09
CA ILE A 43 28.98 6.98 11.23
C ILE A 43 29.43 5.61 10.73
N SER A 44 28.71 4.56 11.17
CA SER A 44 28.96 3.19 10.76
C SER A 44 27.67 2.37 10.86
N SER A 45 27.61 1.28 10.09
CA SER A 45 26.48 0.36 10.06
C SER A 45 27.01 -1.08 10.06
N LYS A 46 26.43 -1.92 10.90
CA LYS A 46 26.75 -3.35 10.99
C LYS A 46 25.48 -4.15 10.80
N VAL A 47 25.48 -5.08 9.84
CA VAL A 47 24.40 -6.06 9.71
C VAL A 47 24.49 -7.04 10.88
N VAL A 48 23.41 -7.17 11.66
CA VAL A 48 23.29 -8.12 12.78
C VAL A 48 22.39 -9.29 12.48
N TYR A 49 21.48 -9.14 11.48
CA TYR A 49 20.66 -10.21 10.95
C TYR A 49 20.36 -9.94 9.47
N ASP A 50 20.46 -10.99 8.63
CA ASP A 50 20.15 -10.91 7.21
C ASP A 50 19.20 -12.06 6.85
N GLY A 51 17.89 -11.78 6.77
CA GLY A 51 16.83 -12.74 6.50
C GLY A 51 16.20 -12.54 5.13
N ARG A 52 15.32 -13.48 4.73
CA ARG A 52 14.61 -13.42 3.45
C ARG A 52 13.69 -12.19 3.34
N LEU A 53 13.00 -11.83 4.42
CA LEU A 53 11.99 -10.76 4.44
C LEU A 53 12.60 -9.39 4.77
N PHE A 54 13.52 -9.35 5.73
CA PHE A 54 14.10 -8.10 6.22
C PHE A 54 15.53 -8.30 6.71
N ARG A 55 16.23 -7.18 6.84
CA ARG A 55 17.58 -7.11 7.43
C ARG A 55 17.55 -6.24 8.68
N VAL A 56 18.28 -6.64 9.71
CA VAL A 56 18.49 -5.80 10.88
C VAL A 56 19.91 -5.27 10.84
N VAL A 57 20.03 -3.96 10.98
CA VAL A 57 21.33 -3.28 11.10
C VAL A 57 21.43 -2.57 12.43
N GLN A 58 22.65 -2.50 12.96
CA GLN A 58 22.99 -1.64 14.08
C GLN A 58 23.83 -0.46 13.55
N ASP A 59 23.24 0.73 13.61
CA ASP A 59 23.83 1.96 13.13
C ASP A 59 24.40 2.78 14.31
N GLN A 60 25.66 3.24 14.20
CA GLN A 60 26.19 4.30 15.03
C GLN A 60 25.89 5.63 14.35
N VAL A 61 25.20 6.51 15.03
CA VAL A 61 24.72 7.76 14.43
C VAL A 61 25.05 8.97 15.29
N ILE A 62 25.23 10.12 14.62
CA ILE A 62 25.12 11.43 15.27
C ILE A 62 23.69 11.91 15.04
N GLU A 63 22.93 12.05 16.12
CA GLU A 63 21.54 12.54 16.09
C GLU A 63 21.47 14.01 15.60
N PRO A 64 20.32 14.49 15.15
CA PRO A 64 20.14 15.89 14.75
C PRO A 64 20.60 16.91 15.81
N GLY A 65 20.54 16.54 17.09
CA GLY A 65 21.03 17.35 18.22
C GLY A 65 22.53 17.23 18.50
N GLY A 66 23.32 16.55 17.63
CA GLY A 66 24.77 16.39 17.76
C GLY A 66 25.24 15.29 18.74
N LYS A 67 24.31 14.56 19.38
CA LYS A 67 24.63 13.47 20.31
C LYS A 67 24.84 12.17 19.57
N GLU A 68 25.86 11.42 19.91
CA GLU A 68 26.08 10.06 19.42
C GLU A 68 25.10 9.08 20.07
N SER A 69 24.58 8.15 19.26
CA SER A 69 23.72 7.07 19.73
C SER A 69 23.84 5.82 18.84
N THR A 70 23.38 4.69 19.37
CA THR A 70 23.24 3.43 18.63
C THR A 70 21.77 3.22 18.31
N ARG A 71 21.48 2.82 17.05
CA ARG A 71 20.15 2.51 16.57
C ARG A 71 20.11 1.11 15.97
N ASP A 72 19.22 0.27 16.47
CA ASP A 72 18.88 -1.00 15.84
C ASP A 72 17.72 -0.77 14.91
N VAL A 73 17.92 -1.05 13.61
CA VAL A 73 16.94 -0.71 12.56
C VAL A 73 16.63 -1.94 11.71
N VAL A 74 15.36 -2.23 11.58
CA VAL A 74 14.86 -3.19 10.60
C VAL A 74 14.76 -2.50 9.25
N ARG A 75 15.53 -2.95 8.26
CA ARG A 75 15.49 -2.47 6.87
C ARG A 75 14.50 -3.30 6.08
N HIS A 76 13.59 -2.63 5.38
CA HIS A 76 12.55 -3.20 4.55
C HIS A 76 12.39 -2.40 3.26
N ASN A 77 11.97 -3.04 2.17
CA ASN A 77 11.82 -2.36 0.86
C ASN A 77 10.56 -1.49 0.77
N GLY A 78 9.69 -1.56 1.76
CA GLY A 78 8.35 -0.97 1.72
C GLY A 78 7.30 -1.97 1.26
N SER A 79 6.03 -1.56 1.38
CA SER A 79 4.88 -2.37 0.99
C SER A 79 3.87 -1.53 0.23
N ALA A 80 3.23 -2.13 -0.78
CA ALA A 80 2.06 -1.59 -1.44
C ALA A 80 0.81 -2.12 -0.74
N VAL A 81 -0.13 -1.22 -0.42
CA VAL A 81 -1.40 -1.53 0.22
C VAL A 81 -2.53 -1.13 -0.72
N ILE A 82 -3.51 -1.98 -0.93
CA ILE A 82 -4.54 -1.78 -1.93
C ILE A 82 -5.92 -1.66 -1.27
N LEU A 83 -6.49 -0.46 -1.26
CA LEU A 83 -7.90 -0.28 -0.95
C LEU A 83 -8.71 -0.48 -2.24
N ALA A 84 -9.07 -1.73 -2.51
CA ALA A 84 -9.84 -2.12 -3.68
C ALA A 84 -11.34 -1.94 -3.42
N VAL A 85 -11.99 -1.09 -4.26
CA VAL A 85 -13.34 -0.60 -4.01
C VAL A 85 -14.25 -0.86 -5.20
N ASP A 86 -15.34 -1.60 -4.98
CA ASP A 86 -16.46 -1.69 -5.92
C ASP A 86 -17.54 -0.67 -5.54
N ASN A 87 -17.60 0.41 -6.31
CA ASN A 87 -18.59 1.48 -6.18
C ASN A 87 -19.70 1.40 -7.25
N SER A 88 -19.79 0.30 -8.00
CA SER A 88 -20.74 0.12 -9.10
C SER A 88 -22.20 0.19 -8.64
N LYS A 89 -22.52 -0.40 -7.49
CA LYS A 89 -23.85 -0.44 -6.91
C LYS A 89 -24.16 0.75 -5.99
N SER A 90 -23.15 1.29 -5.29
CA SER A 90 -23.30 2.40 -4.36
C SER A 90 -22.01 3.19 -4.22
N LYS A 91 -22.05 4.49 -4.55
CA LYS A 91 -20.93 5.40 -4.29
C LYS A 91 -20.88 5.88 -2.84
N LYS A 92 -21.99 5.76 -2.10
CA LYS A 92 -22.09 6.23 -0.70
C LYS A 92 -21.69 5.16 0.30
N ASP A 93 -21.90 3.90 -0.06
CA ASP A 93 -21.56 2.73 0.74
C ASP A 93 -21.01 1.64 -0.19
N PRO A 94 -19.80 1.83 -0.74
CA PRO A 94 -19.19 0.90 -1.68
C PRO A 94 -18.77 -0.39 -0.96
N TRP A 95 -18.51 -1.43 -1.74
CA TRP A 95 -17.95 -2.66 -1.25
C TRP A 95 -16.41 -2.57 -1.25
N ILE A 96 -15.80 -3.10 -0.21
CA ILE A 96 -14.35 -3.20 -0.03
C ILE A 96 -13.95 -4.66 -0.20
N VAL A 97 -12.90 -4.92 -0.96
CA VAL A 97 -12.26 -6.24 -1.00
C VAL A 97 -11.49 -6.40 0.29
N MET A 98 -11.88 -7.38 1.08
CA MET A 98 -11.24 -7.76 2.33
C MET A 98 -10.71 -9.17 2.20
N GLU A 99 -9.55 -9.41 2.77
CA GLU A 99 -8.94 -10.73 2.89
C GLU A 99 -8.76 -11.12 4.34
N ARG A 100 -8.74 -12.42 4.60
CA ARG A 100 -8.44 -12.97 5.90
C ARG A 100 -7.27 -13.93 5.78
N GLN A 101 -6.16 -13.56 6.40
CA GLN A 101 -4.90 -14.30 6.34
C GLN A 101 -4.37 -14.58 7.74
N TYR A 102 -3.66 -15.71 7.91
CA TYR A 102 -2.96 -16.00 9.16
C TYR A 102 -1.66 -15.21 9.25
N ARG A 103 -1.54 -14.38 10.27
CA ARG A 103 -0.33 -13.61 10.54
C ARG A 103 0.42 -14.24 11.71
N HIS A 104 1.50 -14.98 11.39
CA HIS A 104 2.27 -15.72 12.38
C HIS A 104 2.78 -14.83 13.51
N ALA A 105 3.28 -13.63 13.20
CA ALA A 105 3.74 -12.66 14.20
C ALA A 105 2.62 -12.20 15.16
N ALA A 106 1.37 -12.18 14.71
CA ALA A 106 0.21 -11.86 15.54
C ALA A 106 -0.41 -13.11 16.20
N GLY A 107 -0.02 -14.31 15.79
CA GLY A 107 -0.54 -15.59 16.28
C GLY A 107 -2.02 -15.85 15.95
N ARG A 108 -2.56 -15.19 14.91
CA ARG A 108 -3.99 -15.25 14.55
C ARG A 108 -4.29 -14.91 13.12
N PHE A 109 -5.52 -15.24 12.68
CA PHE A 109 -6.09 -14.70 11.45
C PHE A 109 -6.53 -13.26 11.65
N LEU A 110 -6.19 -12.38 10.69
CA LEU A 110 -6.63 -10.99 10.66
C LEU A 110 -7.46 -10.73 9.40
N TRP A 111 -8.45 -9.84 9.51
CA TRP A 111 -9.11 -9.24 8.36
C TRP A 111 -8.34 -8.01 7.92
N GLU A 112 -7.95 -8.00 6.66
CA GLU A 112 -7.03 -7.01 6.09
C GLU A 112 -7.51 -6.54 4.72
N VAL A 113 -6.99 -5.42 4.23
CA VAL A 113 -7.00 -5.07 2.80
C VAL A 113 -5.78 -5.71 2.14
N PRO A 114 -5.85 -6.09 0.85
CA PRO A 114 -4.73 -6.68 0.11
C PRO A 114 -3.47 -5.83 0.20
N ALA A 115 -2.33 -6.46 0.40
CA ALA A 115 -1.05 -5.76 0.50
C ALA A 115 0.14 -6.72 0.38
N GLY A 116 1.15 -6.33 -0.38
CA GLY A 116 2.38 -7.10 -0.47
C GLY A 116 3.65 -6.26 -0.40
N LYS A 117 4.75 -6.95 -0.20
CA LYS A 117 6.07 -6.37 -0.15
C LYS A 117 6.52 -5.97 -1.55
N LEU A 118 7.17 -4.82 -1.65
CA LEU A 118 7.81 -4.38 -2.89
C LEU A 118 9.15 -5.12 -3.10
N ASP A 119 9.39 -5.54 -4.32
CA ASP A 119 10.69 -6.04 -4.72
C ASP A 119 11.73 -4.91 -4.77
N PRO A 120 13.04 -5.23 -4.67
CA PRO A 120 14.07 -4.21 -4.75
C PRO A 120 13.99 -3.40 -6.05
N GLY A 121 13.66 -2.10 -5.95
CA GLY A 121 13.53 -1.19 -7.09
C GLY A 121 12.21 -1.29 -7.85
N GLU A 122 11.24 -2.06 -7.37
CA GLU A 122 9.89 -2.15 -7.96
C GLU A 122 9.15 -0.82 -7.81
N ASP A 123 8.46 -0.40 -8.87
CA ASP A 123 7.51 0.72 -8.79
C ASP A 123 6.32 0.33 -7.91
N ALA A 124 5.98 1.18 -6.95
CA ALA A 124 4.98 0.84 -5.95
C ALA A 124 3.57 0.64 -6.54
N LEU A 125 3.22 1.32 -7.63
CA LEU A 125 1.95 1.10 -8.32
C LEU A 125 1.96 -0.23 -9.07
N ALA A 126 3.07 -0.59 -9.69
CA ALA A 126 3.21 -1.89 -10.36
C ALA A 126 3.10 -3.04 -9.34
N GLY A 127 3.76 -2.92 -8.18
CA GLY A 127 3.61 -3.86 -7.07
C GLY A 127 2.17 -3.95 -6.57
N ALA A 128 1.49 -2.82 -6.38
CA ALA A 128 0.07 -2.83 -5.97
C ALA A 128 -0.85 -3.55 -6.99
N GLN A 129 -0.57 -3.40 -8.29
CA GLN A 129 -1.33 -4.06 -9.34
C GLN A 129 -1.09 -5.56 -9.36
N ARG A 130 0.15 -5.98 -9.20
CA ARG A 130 0.56 -7.39 -9.11
C ARG A 130 -0.09 -8.05 -7.89
N GLU A 131 0.07 -7.50 -6.69
CA GLU A 131 -0.48 -8.04 -5.45
C GLU A 131 -2.01 -8.15 -5.48
N LEU A 132 -2.72 -7.12 -5.99
CA LEU A 132 -4.16 -7.20 -6.12
C LEU A 132 -4.60 -8.37 -7.01
N GLU A 133 -3.91 -8.60 -8.13
CA GLU A 133 -4.25 -9.70 -9.05
C GLU A 133 -3.88 -11.07 -8.45
N GLU A 134 -2.71 -11.19 -7.82
CA GLU A 134 -2.23 -12.43 -7.22
C GLU A 134 -3.10 -12.88 -6.04
N GLU A 135 -3.30 -12.03 -5.04
CA GLU A 135 -4.04 -12.36 -3.83
C GLU A 135 -5.55 -12.48 -4.07
N THR A 136 -6.12 -11.66 -4.95
CA THR A 136 -7.57 -11.52 -5.05
C THR A 136 -8.17 -11.90 -6.40
N GLY A 137 -7.36 -12.01 -7.44
CA GLY A 137 -7.81 -12.16 -8.83
C GLY A 137 -8.42 -10.89 -9.42
N TYR A 138 -8.59 -9.80 -8.64
CA TYR A 138 -9.12 -8.55 -9.17
C TYR A 138 -8.04 -7.73 -9.88
N ARG A 139 -8.44 -7.08 -10.97
CA ARG A 139 -7.74 -5.95 -11.59
C ARG A 139 -8.58 -4.70 -11.45
N ALA A 140 -7.96 -3.53 -11.58
CA ALA A 140 -8.69 -2.26 -11.47
C ALA A 140 -8.40 -1.34 -12.65
N LYS A 141 -9.44 -0.59 -13.08
CA LYS A 141 -9.35 0.37 -14.19
C LYS A 141 -8.75 1.72 -13.78
N LYS A 142 -8.84 2.06 -12.49
CA LYS A 142 -8.41 3.36 -11.97
C LYS A 142 -7.62 3.18 -10.70
N TRP A 143 -6.49 3.89 -10.63
CA TRP A 143 -5.58 3.88 -9.52
C TRP A 143 -5.27 5.30 -9.09
N SER A 144 -5.22 5.53 -7.80
CA SER A 144 -4.74 6.79 -7.23
C SER A 144 -4.05 6.53 -5.89
N GLU A 145 -2.94 7.19 -5.67
CA GLU A 145 -2.27 7.17 -4.38
C GLU A 145 -3.16 7.85 -3.34
N LEU A 146 -3.39 7.20 -2.22
CA LEU A 146 -4.22 7.67 -1.14
C LEU A 146 -3.39 8.32 -0.03
N VAL A 147 -2.38 7.63 0.44
CA VAL A 147 -1.45 8.08 1.48
C VAL A 147 -0.21 7.20 1.50
N GLU A 148 0.90 7.75 1.98
CA GLU A 148 2.09 7.00 2.38
C GLU A 148 2.37 7.27 3.86
N TYR A 149 2.72 6.22 4.61
CA TYR A 149 3.08 6.32 6.01
C TYR A 149 4.09 5.22 6.40
N TYR A 150 4.72 5.36 7.55
CA TYR A 150 5.61 4.34 8.12
C TYR A 150 4.85 3.45 9.11
N ALA A 151 5.06 2.12 9.03
CA ALA A 151 4.37 1.16 9.89
C ALA A 151 4.76 1.31 11.36
N SER A 152 6.06 1.40 11.66
CA SER A 152 6.58 1.57 13.02
C SER A 152 7.95 2.27 13.01
N PRO A 153 8.00 3.59 12.74
CA PRO A 153 9.23 4.32 12.41
C PRO A 153 10.22 4.43 13.57
N GLY A 154 9.88 3.97 14.76
CA GLY A 154 10.81 3.91 15.89
C GLY A 154 11.98 2.93 15.72
N PHE A 155 11.78 1.87 14.91
CA PHE A 155 12.81 0.85 14.64
C PHE A 155 12.68 0.19 13.27
N LEU A 156 11.52 0.29 12.61
CA LEU A 156 11.22 -0.34 11.33
C LEU A 156 11.15 0.71 10.23
N GLY A 157 11.96 0.55 9.18
CA GLY A 157 12.00 1.42 8.01
C GLY A 157 10.97 1.09 6.94
N GLU A 158 9.95 0.29 7.24
CA GLU A 158 8.89 -0.06 6.29
C GLU A 158 7.96 1.13 6.04
N SER A 159 7.95 1.64 4.80
CA SER A 159 6.91 2.54 4.32
C SER A 159 5.74 1.73 3.74
N MET A 160 4.53 2.18 4.02
CA MET A 160 3.27 1.66 3.50
C MET A 160 2.70 2.65 2.50
N LYS A 161 2.72 2.32 1.21
CA LYS A 161 2.12 3.16 0.17
C LYS A 161 0.75 2.63 -0.19
N VAL A 162 -0.29 3.39 0.13
CA VAL A 162 -1.70 2.99 -0.04
C VAL A 162 -2.23 3.51 -1.37
N PHE A 163 -2.77 2.61 -2.18
CA PHE A 163 -3.47 2.92 -3.42
C PHE A 163 -4.96 2.63 -3.31
N LEU A 164 -5.77 3.56 -3.82
CA LEU A 164 -7.19 3.33 -4.08
C LEU A 164 -7.32 2.73 -5.47
N ALA A 165 -7.93 1.53 -5.55
CA ALA A 165 -8.22 0.82 -6.77
C ALA A 165 -9.74 0.81 -7.03
N GLU A 166 -10.20 1.36 -8.15
CA GLU A 166 -11.61 1.46 -8.53
C GLU A 166 -11.88 0.86 -9.90
N GLY A 167 -13.15 0.48 -10.12
CA GLY A 167 -13.59 -0.14 -11.37
C GLY A 167 -13.03 -1.54 -11.51
N LEU A 168 -13.26 -2.35 -10.47
CA LEU A 168 -12.74 -3.71 -10.36
C LEU A 168 -13.24 -4.60 -11.50
N ILE A 169 -12.35 -5.44 -12.01
CA ILE A 169 -12.58 -6.48 -13.00
C ILE A 169 -12.21 -7.79 -12.34
N PRO A 170 -13.17 -8.73 -12.18
CA PRO A 170 -12.87 -10.02 -11.57
C PRO A 170 -12.00 -10.89 -12.48
N GLY A 171 -11.22 -11.76 -11.88
CA GLY A 171 -10.38 -12.78 -12.48
C GLY A 171 -10.10 -13.86 -11.47
N ASP A 172 -9.11 -14.73 -11.75
CA ASP A 172 -8.74 -15.84 -10.90
C ASP A 172 -7.55 -15.45 -10.02
N ALA A 173 -7.69 -15.62 -8.71
CA ALA A 173 -6.61 -15.42 -7.76
C ALA A 173 -5.50 -16.51 -7.93
N ARG A 174 -4.27 -16.12 -7.67
CA ARG A 174 -3.09 -17.00 -7.71
C ARG A 174 -2.14 -16.65 -6.56
N PRO A 175 -2.61 -16.79 -5.30
CA PRO A 175 -1.76 -16.53 -4.14
C PRO A 175 -0.55 -17.47 -4.14
N GLU A 176 0.48 -17.14 -3.36
CA GLU A 176 1.63 -18.02 -3.16
C GLU A 176 1.20 -19.35 -2.50
N GLU A 177 1.97 -20.43 -2.68
CA GLU A 177 1.58 -21.79 -2.21
C GLU A 177 1.38 -21.87 -0.69
N ASP A 178 2.04 -21.01 0.08
CA ASP A 178 1.95 -20.93 1.53
C ASP A 178 0.93 -19.89 2.04
N GLU A 179 0.22 -19.20 1.14
CA GLU A 179 -0.79 -18.22 1.46
C GLU A 179 -2.20 -18.80 1.44
N LEU A 180 -2.79 -18.93 2.62
CA LEU A 180 -4.20 -19.31 2.78
C LEU A 180 -5.04 -18.03 2.98
N ILE A 181 -5.65 -17.55 1.90
CA ILE A 181 -6.42 -16.31 1.87
C ILE A 181 -7.92 -16.60 1.70
N GLU A 182 -8.76 -16.08 2.61
CA GLU A 182 -10.21 -16.05 2.48
C GLU A 182 -10.63 -14.64 2.01
N LEU A 183 -11.28 -14.54 0.85
CA LEU A 183 -11.71 -13.25 0.28
C LEU A 183 -13.17 -12.97 0.57
N ARG A 184 -13.49 -11.70 0.87
CA ARG A 184 -14.86 -11.20 0.99
C ARG A 184 -14.98 -9.79 0.43
N LEU A 185 -16.12 -9.53 -0.20
CA LEU A 185 -16.60 -8.18 -0.47
C LEU A 185 -17.49 -7.74 0.70
N VAL A 186 -17.10 -6.70 1.41
CA VAL A 186 -17.79 -6.19 2.60
C VAL A 186 -18.14 -4.72 2.39
N LYS A 187 -19.35 -4.30 2.75
CA LYS A 187 -19.75 -2.89 2.65
C LYS A 187 -18.88 -2.02 3.55
N LEU A 188 -18.53 -0.83 3.07
CA LEU A 188 -17.76 0.13 3.87
C LEU A 188 -18.39 0.37 5.25
N SER A 189 -19.71 0.52 5.32
CA SER A 189 -20.44 0.70 6.59
C SER A 189 -20.29 -0.48 7.55
N GLU A 190 -20.16 -1.71 7.04
CA GLU A 190 -19.96 -2.91 7.84
C GLU A 190 -18.49 -3.03 8.30
N VAL A 191 -17.54 -2.68 7.42
CA VAL A 191 -16.12 -2.62 7.78
C VAL A 191 -15.93 -1.60 8.91
N LEU A 192 -16.52 -0.40 8.81
CA LEU A 192 -16.44 0.63 9.86
C LEU A 192 -17.02 0.15 11.19
N LYS A 193 -18.19 -0.50 11.20
CA LYS A 193 -18.77 -1.10 12.41
C LYS A 193 -17.86 -2.18 13.01
N THR A 194 -17.16 -2.94 12.16
CA THR A 194 -16.23 -3.97 12.62
C THR A 194 -14.99 -3.35 13.25
N ILE A 195 -14.48 -2.23 12.68
CA ILE A 195 -13.41 -1.41 13.27
C ILE A 195 -13.81 -0.89 14.65
N GLU A 196 -15.00 -0.27 14.76
CA GLU A 196 -15.53 0.27 16.01
C GLU A 196 -15.64 -0.78 17.12
N LYS A 197 -15.91 -2.03 16.76
CA LYS A 197 -15.99 -3.18 17.68
C LYS A 197 -14.63 -3.85 17.95
N GLY A 198 -13.53 -3.36 17.39
CA GLY A 198 -12.21 -3.97 17.52
C GLY A 198 -12.02 -5.27 16.74
N GLY A 199 -12.89 -5.58 15.78
CA GLY A 199 -12.80 -6.79 14.97
C GLY A 199 -11.77 -6.70 13.83
N ILE A 200 -11.34 -5.50 13.47
CA ILE A 200 -10.21 -5.25 12.57
C ILE A 200 -9.07 -4.69 13.40
N MET A 201 -7.93 -5.36 13.37
CA MET A 201 -6.76 -5.06 14.20
C MET A 201 -5.52 -4.71 13.38
N ASP A 202 -5.60 -4.86 12.06
CA ASP A 202 -4.50 -4.57 11.15
C ASP A 202 -4.39 -3.06 10.87
N GLY A 203 -3.20 -2.50 11.11
CA GLY A 203 -2.96 -1.05 11.04
C GLY A 203 -3.10 -0.47 9.62
N LYS A 204 -2.68 -1.23 8.58
CA LYS A 204 -2.82 -0.78 7.20
C LYS A 204 -4.29 -0.69 6.77
N THR A 205 -5.10 -1.63 7.22
CA THR A 205 -6.56 -1.65 6.98
C THR A 205 -7.25 -0.51 7.71
N LEU A 206 -6.95 -0.31 9.00
CA LEU A 206 -7.49 0.78 9.80
C LEU A 206 -7.21 2.15 9.14
N SER A 207 -5.94 2.42 8.81
CA SER A 207 -5.54 3.71 8.22
C SER A 207 -6.17 3.95 6.85
N SER A 208 -6.20 2.93 5.98
CA SER A 208 -6.74 3.02 4.63
C SER A 208 -8.25 3.26 4.62
N VAL A 209 -8.99 2.44 5.37
CA VAL A 209 -10.46 2.48 5.41
C VAL A 209 -10.97 3.75 6.08
N LEU A 210 -10.39 4.13 7.23
CA LEU A 210 -10.80 5.34 7.95
C LEU A 210 -10.51 6.61 7.14
N LEU A 211 -9.34 6.69 6.48
CA LEU A 211 -9.02 7.82 5.61
C LEU A 211 -9.99 7.90 4.43
N TYR A 212 -10.26 6.78 3.76
CA TYR A 212 -11.19 6.74 2.65
C TYR A 212 -12.62 7.15 3.07
N ALA A 213 -13.11 6.63 4.19
CA ALA A 213 -14.41 7.01 4.73
C ALA A 213 -14.48 8.51 5.06
N ARG A 214 -13.41 9.08 5.59
CA ARG A 214 -13.31 10.53 5.88
C ARG A 214 -13.37 11.36 4.60
N LEU A 215 -12.69 10.95 3.53
CA LEU A 215 -12.70 11.63 2.24
C LEU A 215 -14.09 11.57 1.59
N LEU A 216 -14.74 10.40 1.58
CA LEU A 216 -16.12 10.26 1.10
C LEU A 216 -17.10 11.13 1.89
N GLY A 217 -16.92 11.25 3.19
CA GLY A 217 -17.76 12.10 4.05
C GLY A 217 -17.54 13.60 3.85
N GLY A 218 -16.31 14.01 3.47
CA GLY A 218 -15.94 15.40 3.21
C GLY A 218 -16.53 15.96 1.91
N GLU A 219 -16.62 15.15 0.86
CA GLU A 219 -17.26 15.53 -0.41
C GLU A 219 -18.79 15.80 -0.28
N ARG A 220 -19.39 15.36 0.82
CA ARG A 220 -20.83 15.57 1.11
C ARG A 220 -21.15 16.88 1.83
N ARG A 221 -20.13 17.65 2.25
CA ARG A 221 -20.31 18.91 3.01
C ARG A 221 -20.02 20.17 2.18
N GLN A 222 -19.73 20.01 0.88
CA GLN A 222 -19.64 21.10 -0.10
C GLN A 222 -20.85 21.01 -1.06
#